data_19b65336f857545850ae84e783a14e80
#
_entry.id   19b65336f857545850ae84e783a14e80
#
_cell.length_a   1.000
_cell.length_b   1.000
_cell.length_c   1.000
_cell.angle_alpha   90.00
_cell.angle_beta   90.00
_cell.angle_gamma   90.00
#
_symmetry.space_group_name_H-M   'P 1'
#
loop_
_entity.id
_entity.type
_entity.pdbx_description
1 polymer ?
#
loop_
_entity_poly.entity_id
_entity_poly.type
_entity_poly.pdbx_seq_one_letter_code
_entity_poly.pdbx_strand_id
1 'polypeptide(L)'
;MIGKDEIASMIEDYDRLKLRVGMTASHSALDICDGAIEEGFPTVAYCQKGREKTYSQYFKTQRTVSGRVRRGMVDKAIVMDSFNDVMNPTMQEEMRKRNVIYIPNRSFTSYSSIDDVENNFNVPMFGSRNMLRMEERTEDQDYYWILDKAGLPYPEAIEDPQDIDCLVIVKLHHAQKKLERGFFTCASYEEYVEKSQTLLKEGTIDQ
;
A
#
# COMPACT_ATOMS: atom_id res chain seq x y z
N MET A 1 -15.71 11.94 5.40
CA MET A 1 -15.36 10.82 4.50
C MET A 1 -16.04 11.03 3.16
N ILE A 2 -15.31 10.84 2.06
CA ILE A 2 -15.88 10.92 0.71
C ILE A 2 -16.96 9.85 0.56
N GLY A 3 -18.17 10.29 0.23
CA GLY A 3 -19.34 9.43 0.19
C GLY A 3 -19.49 8.64 -1.12
N LYS A 4 -20.36 7.63 -1.09
CA LYS A 4 -20.65 6.78 -2.26
C LYS A 4 -21.18 7.61 -3.44
N ASP A 5 -22.03 8.60 -3.18
CA ASP A 5 -22.65 9.43 -4.22
C ASP A 5 -21.62 10.37 -4.88
N GLU A 6 -20.66 10.88 -4.10
CA GLU A 6 -19.54 11.65 -4.65
C GLU A 6 -18.68 10.83 -5.60
N ILE A 7 -18.34 9.59 -5.20
CA ILE A 7 -17.56 8.67 -6.04
C ILE A 7 -18.35 8.28 -7.29
N ALA A 8 -19.65 8.02 -7.15
CA ALA A 8 -20.52 7.70 -8.29
C ALA A 8 -20.53 8.85 -9.31
N SER A 9 -20.68 10.09 -8.84
CA SER A 9 -20.63 11.28 -9.70
C SER A 9 -19.28 11.43 -10.42
N MET A 10 -18.15 11.17 -9.73
CA MET A 10 -16.82 11.20 -10.38
C MET A 10 -16.70 10.17 -11.50
N ILE A 11 -17.30 8.98 -11.32
CA ILE A 11 -17.22 7.88 -12.30
C ILE A 11 -18.10 8.16 -13.51
N GLU A 12 -19.17 8.94 -13.38
CA GLU A 12 -20.04 9.32 -14.51
C GLU A 12 -19.28 10.09 -15.59
N ASP A 13 -18.29 10.87 -15.21
CA ASP A 13 -17.42 11.62 -16.14
C ASP A 13 -16.33 10.75 -16.80
N TYR A 14 -16.18 9.49 -16.40
CA TYR A 14 -15.15 8.61 -16.94
C TYR A 14 -15.59 7.95 -18.25
N ASP A 15 -14.71 8.01 -19.26
CA ASP A 15 -14.83 7.19 -20.45
C ASP A 15 -14.45 5.72 -20.11
N ARG A 16 -15.45 4.86 -20.02
CA ARG A 16 -15.29 3.45 -19.65
C ARG A 16 -14.39 2.66 -20.62
N LEU A 17 -14.25 3.12 -21.87
CA LEU A 17 -13.37 2.49 -22.85
C LEU A 17 -11.90 2.93 -22.71
N LYS A 18 -11.63 3.91 -21.85
CA LYS A 18 -10.30 4.48 -21.63
C LYS A 18 -9.84 4.37 -20.17
N LEU A 19 -10.45 3.47 -19.40
CA LEU A 19 -10.04 3.24 -18.01
C LEU A 19 -8.58 2.83 -17.95
N ARG A 20 -7.92 3.29 -16.90
CA ARG A 20 -6.52 2.98 -16.57
C ARG A 20 -6.42 2.58 -15.11
N VAL A 21 -5.53 1.65 -14.84
CA VAL A 21 -5.18 1.28 -13.47
C VAL A 21 -4.01 2.14 -13.01
N GLY A 22 -4.19 2.88 -11.92
CA GLY A 22 -3.16 3.70 -11.28
C GLY A 22 -2.75 3.15 -9.93
N MET A 23 -1.47 3.29 -9.55
CA MET A 23 -0.95 2.85 -8.25
C MET A 23 0.29 3.63 -7.85
N THR A 24 0.56 3.69 -6.54
CA THR A 24 1.88 4.12 -6.02
C THR A 24 2.95 3.12 -6.45
N ALA A 25 4.00 3.58 -7.11
CA ALA A 25 5.05 2.77 -7.73
C ALA A 25 6.07 2.25 -6.70
N SER A 26 5.62 1.39 -5.81
CA SER A 26 6.42 0.74 -4.76
C SER A 26 5.70 -0.51 -4.27
N HIS A 27 6.33 -1.30 -3.40
CA HIS A 27 5.79 -2.54 -2.85
C HIS A 27 5.27 -3.47 -3.98
N SER A 28 3.99 -3.88 -3.95
CA SER A 28 3.32 -4.77 -4.92
C SER A 28 2.83 -4.07 -6.21
N ALA A 29 3.42 -2.92 -6.57
CA ALA A 29 2.97 -2.18 -7.74
C ALA A 29 3.12 -2.94 -9.06
N LEU A 30 4.15 -3.79 -9.20
CA LEU A 30 4.32 -4.61 -10.41
C LEU A 30 3.29 -5.74 -10.48
N ASP A 31 2.87 -6.30 -9.34
CA ASP A 31 1.80 -7.30 -9.30
C ASP A 31 0.48 -6.69 -9.75
N ILE A 32 0.19 -5.45 -9.31
CA ILE A 32 -0.99 -4.69 -9.78
C ILE A 32 -0.89 -4.41 -11.27
N CYS A 33 0.30 -4.03 -11.77
CA CYS A 33 0.49 -3.79 -13.20
C CYS A 33 0.28 -5.06 -14.03
N ASP A 34 0.77 -6.20 -13.54
CA ASP A 34 0.65 -7.48 -14.22
C ASP A 34 -0.81 -7.91 -14.35
N GLY A 35 -1.55 -7.93 -13.23
CA GLY A 35 -2.98 -8.21 -13.25
C GLY A 35 -3.79 -7.22 -14.11
N ALA A 36 -3.44 -5.93 -14.09
CA ALA A 36 -4.10 -4.94 -14.95
C ALA A 36 -3.89 -5.24 -16.45
N ILE A 37 -2.70 -5.70 -16.82
CA ILE A 37 -2.38 -6.08 -18.21
C ILE A 37 -3.15 -7.32 -18.62
N GLU A 38 -3.23 -8.32 -17.77
CA GLU A 38 -4.00 -9.55 -18.03
C GLU A 38 -5.47 -9.23 -18.31
N GLU A 39 -6.03 -8.27 -17.57
CA GLU A 39 -7.40 -7.77 -17.76
C GLU A 39 -7.52 -6.73 -18.89
N GLY A 40 -6.45 -6.38 -19.57
CA GLY A 40 -6.44 -5.48 -20.72
C GLY A 40 -6.41 -3.99 -20.38
N PHE A 41 -6.21 -3.61 -19.12
CA PHE A 41 -6.14 -2.20 -18.70
C PHE A 41 -4.74 -1.62 -18.88
N PRO A 42 -4.62 -0.41 -19.46
CA PRO A 42 -3.38 0.35 -19.42
C PRO A 42 -3.04 0.79 -17.99
N THR A 43 -1.75 0.87 -17.68
CA THR A 43 -1.25 1.15 -16.32
C THR A 43 -0.59 2.52 -16.20
N VAL A 44 -0.74 3.15 -15.04
CA VAL A 44 -0.10 4.42 -14.67
C VAL A 44 0.57 4.27 -13.31
N ALA A 45 1.90 4.25 -13.30
CA ALA A 45 2.70 4.14 -12.08
C ALA A 45 3.13 5.53 -11.59
N TYR A 46 2.77 5.90 -10.37
CA TYR A 46 3.13 7.15 -9.71
C TYR A 46 4.41 6.93 -8.91
N CYS A 47 5.53 7.41 -9.45
CA CYS A 47 6.88 7.10 -9.00
C CYS A 47 7.47 8.23 -8.16
N GLN A 48 8.17 7.91 -7.09
CA GLN A 48 9.02 8.88 -6.40
C GLN A 48 10.35 9.03 -7.14
N LYS A 49 10.80 10.27 -7.32
CA LYS A 49 12.11 10.62 -7.90
C LYS A 49 13.24 9.88 -7.18
N GLY A 50 14.14 9.31 -7.97
CA GLY A 50 15.23 8.45 -7.49
C GLY A 50 14.85 6.98 -7.34
N ARG A 51 13.55 6.62 -7.37
CA ARG A 51 13.06 5.24 -7.31
C ARG A 51 12.28 4.82 -8.57
N GLU A 52 12.24 5.67 -9.59
CA GLU A 52 11.41 5.51 -10.79
C GLU A 52 11.95 4.51 -11.81
N LYS A 53 13.24 4.15 -11.78
CA LYS A 53 13.88 3.38 -12.87
C LYS A 53 13.21 2.03 -13.15
N THR A 54 12.76 1.34 -12.13
CA THR A 54 12.02 0.08 -12.26
C THR A 54 10.82 0.25 -13.18
N TYR A 55 10.05 1.30 -12.99
CA TYR A 55 8.77 1.56 -13.68
C TYR A 55 8.93 2.35 -14.98
N SER A 56 9.86 3.30 -15.00
CA SER A 56 10.06 4.21 -16.13
C SER A 56 11.01 3.67 -17.20
N GLN A 57 11.81 2.63 -16.88
CA GLN A 57 12.81 2.07 -17.77
C GLN A 57 12.67 0.56 -17.93
N TYR A 58 12.82 -0.23 -16.85
CA TYR A 58 12.93 -1.69 -16.95
C TYR A 58 11.59 -2.36 -17.32
N PHE A 59 10.51 -1.97 -16.72
CA PHE A 59 9.17 -2.53 -16.97
C PHE A 59 8.28 -1.63 -17.83
N LYS A 60 8.85 -0.60 -18.42
CA LYS A 60 8.14 0.34 -19.29
C LYS A 60 7.75 -0.30 -20.61
N THR A 61 6.51 -0.12 -21.03
CA THR A 61 6.06 -0.40 -22.41
C THR A 61 6.84 0.49 -23.38
N GLN A 62 7.46 -0.11 -24.37
CA GLN A 62 8.32 0.58 -25.33
C GLN A 62 7.80 0.38 -26.76
N ARG A 63 7.98 1.40 -27.60
CA ARG A 63 7.82 1.30 -29.05
C ARG A 63 9.20 1.18 -29.69
N THR A 64 9.39 0.19 -30.52
CA THR A 64 10.61 0.06 -31.33
C THR A 64 10.63 1.09 -32.45
N VAL A 65 11.81 1.33 -33.05
CA VAL A 65 11.96 2.20 -34.21
C VAL A 65 11.09 1.76 -35.39
N SER A 66 10.81 0.47 -35.53
CA SER A 66 9.91 -0.09 -36.54
C SER A 66 8.41 0.05 -36.18
N GLY A 67 8.08 0.73 -35.08
CA GLY A 67 6.69 0.91 -34.63
C GLY A 67 6.07 -0.28 -33.91
N ARG A 68 6.80 -1.40 -33.76
CA ARG A 68 6.35 -2.54 -32.95
C ARG A 68 6.29 -2.16 -31.49
N VAL A 69 5.21 -2.54 -30.81
CA VAL A 69 5.07 -2.36 -29.36
C VAL A 69 5.69 -3.55 -28.65
N ARG A 70 6.73 -3.30 -27.85
CA ARG A 70 7.18 -4.22 -26.81
C ARG A 70 6.43 -3.83 -25.55
N ARG A 71 5.38 -4.55 -25.22
CA ARG A 71 4.60 -4.30 -24.02
C ARG A 71 5.44 -4.66 -22.79
N GLY A 72 5.57 -3.69 -21.88
CA GLY A 72 6.03 -3.90 -20.52
C GLY A 72 4.83 -3.92 -19.57
N MET A 73 5.09 -3.93 -18.28
CA MET A 73 4.03 -3.87 -17.26
C MET A 73 3.53 -2.43 -17.02
N VAL A 74 4.29 -1.41 -17.41
CA VAL A 74 3.99 0.00 -17.13
C VAL A 74 3.81 0.78 -18.43
N ASP A 75 2.59 1.24 -18.70
CA ASP A 75 2.34 2.05 -19.89
C ASP A 75 2.69 3.52 -19.68
N LYS A 76 2.51 4.06 -18.48
CA LYS A 76 2.87 5.42 -18.11
C LYS A 76 3.53 5.44 -16.72
N ALA A 77 4.70 6.04 -16.62
CA ALA A 77 5.31 6.41 -15.35
C ALA A 77 5.23 7.93 -15.17
N ILE A 78 4.74 8.38 -14.03
CA ILE A 78 4.69 9.78 -13.62
C ILE A 78 5.62 9.93 -12.44
N VAL A 79 6.64 10.78 -12.58
CA VAL A 79 7.65 10.99 -11.53
C VAL A 79 7.26 12.21 -10.71
N MET A 80 7.22 12.03 -9.40
CA MET A 80 6.90 13.03 -8.38
C MET A 80 8.08 13.18 -7.41
N ASP A 81 8.13 14.24 -6.66
CA ASP A 81 9.18 14.43 -5.65
C ASP A 81 8.97 13.50 -4.43
N SER A 82 7.72 13.25 -4.05
CA SER A 82 7.33 12.36 -2.95
C SER A 82 6.16 11.46 -3.36
N PHE A 83 6.04 10.28 -2.76
CA PHE A 83 4.84 9.44 -2.92
C PHE A 83 3.57 10.10 -2.40
N ASN A 84 3.69 10.97 -1.38
CA ASN A 84 2.55 11.73 -0.85
C ASN A 84 1.99 12.75 -1.86
N ASP A 85 2.71 13.07 -2.93
CA ASP A 85 2.22 14.02 -3.96
C ASP A 85 0.99 13.48 -4.71
N VAL A 86 0.68 12.19 -4.61
CA VAL A 86 -0.60 11.64 -5.11
C VAL A 86 -1.81 12.28 -4.41
N MET A 87 -1.62 12.83 -3.20
CA MET A 87 -2.66 13.54 -2.45
C MET A 87 -2.87 14.98 -2.93
N ASN A 88 -1.96 15.53 -3.76
CA ASN A 88 -2.10 16.89 -4.30
C ASN A 88 -3.37 17.00 -5.18
N PRO A 89 -4.23 18.02 -4.98
CA PRO A 89 -5.46 18.19 -5.76
C PRO A 89 -5.21 18.23 -7.28
N THR A 90 -4.14 18.87 -7.72
CA THR A 90 -3.75 18.92 -9.14
C THR A 90 -3.40 17.53 -9.70
N MET A 91 -2.69 16.71 -8.91
CA MET A 91 -2.36 15.34 -9.31
C MET A 91 -3.62 14.48 -9.40
N GLN A 92 -4.52 14.61 -8.44
CA GLN A 92 -5.81 13.91 -8.45
C GLN A 92 -6.68 14.32 -9.65
N GLU A 93 -6.70 15.60 -10.00
CA GLU A 93 -7.39 16.08 -11.21
C GLU A 93 -6.79 15.45 -12.48
N GLU A 94 -5.47 15.37 -12.58
CA GLU A 94 -4.79 14.69 -13.69
C GLU A 94 -5.08 13.18 -13.73
N MET A 95 -5.25 12.54 -12.57
CA MET A 95 -5.70 11.14 -12.50
C MET A 95 -7.11 11.00 -13.08
N ARG A 96 -8.05 11.84 -12.68
CA ARG A 96 -9.42 11.82 -13.20
C ARG A 96 -9.48 12.10 -14.71
N LYS A 97 -8.76 13.10 -15.21
CA LYS A 97 -8.65 13.39 -16.65
C LYS A 97 -8.12 12.22 -17.47
N ARG A 98 -7.38 11.32 -16.84
CA ARG A 98 -6.84 10.09 -17.45
C ARG A 98 -7.72 8.87 -17.27
N ASN A 99 -8.89 9.01 -16.68
CA ASN A 99 -9.80 7.92 -16.30
C ASN A 99 -9.11 6.85 -15.41
N VAL A 100 -8.32 7.30 -14.44
CA VAL A 100 -7.60 6.39 -13.53
C VAL A 100 -8.54 5.88 -12.45
N ILE A 101 -8.65 4.56 -12.35
CA ILE A 101 -9.12 3.87 -11.15
C ILE A 101 -7.86 3.53 -10.34
N TYR A 102 -7.78 4.03 -9.12
CA TYR A 102 -6.61 3.86 -8.29
C TYR A 102 -6.69 2.55 -7.49
N ILE A 103 -5.67 1.72 -7.58
CA ILE A 103 -5.55 0.51 -6.76
C ILE A 103 -4.58 0.80 -5.62
N PRO A 104 -5.07 0.86 -4.38
CA PRO A 104 -4.23 1.09 -3.22
C PRO A 104 -3.31 -0.13 -2.99
N ASN A 105 -2.08 0.15 -2.58
CA ASN A 105 -1.14 -0.84 -2.08
C ASN A 105 -0.55 -0.37 -0.75
N ARG A 106 0.24 -1.22 -0.09
CA ARG A 106 0.84 -0.89 1.21
C ARG A 106 1.61 0.44 1.21
N SER A 107 2.26 0.80 0.11
CA SER A 107 2.98 2.08 0.03
C SER A 107 2.06 3.28 0.06
N PHE A 108 0.87 3.19 -0.51
CA PHE A 108 -0.09 4.28 -0.47
C PHE A 108 -0.48 4.62 0.97
N THR A 109 -0.84 3.63 1.78
CA THR A 109 -1.20 3.82 3.19
C THR A 109 0.01 4.19 4.07
N SER A 110 1.23 3.76 3.70
CA SER A 110 2.44 4.08 4.46
C SER A 110 2.97 5.50 4.24
N TYR A 111 2.64 6.14 3.12
CA TYR A 111 3.11 7.48 2.77
C TYR A 111 2.01 8.55 2.84
N SER A 112 0.74 8.15 2.92
CA SER A 112 -0.40 9.06 3.05
C SER A 112 -1.15 8.77 4.35
N SER A 113 -1.65 9.80 5.00
CA SER A 113 -2.53 9.63 6.16
C SER A 113 -3.82 8.94 5.73
N ILE A 114 -4.27 7.94 6.50
CA ILE A 114 -5.53 7.25 6.22
C ILE A 114 -6.72 8.22 6.29
N ASP A 115 -6.69 9.15 7.25
CA ASP A 115 -7.71 10.20 7.35
C ASP A 115 -7.77 11.08 6.09
N ASP A 116 -6.60 11.44 5.53
CA ASP A 116 -6.55 12.18 4.27
C ASP A 116 -7.05 11.35 3.09
N VAL A 117 -6.71 10.07 3.04
CA VAL A 117 -7.20 9.17 1.99
C VAL A 117 -8.73 9.04 2.05
N GLU A 118 -9.29 8.91 3.24
CA GLU A 118 -10.73 8.81 3.44
C GLU A 118 -11.49 10.10 3.11
N ASN A 119 -10.91 11.26 3.40
CA ASN A 119 -11.60 12.55 3.32
C ASN A 119 -11.20 13.40 2.10
N ASN A 120 -9.98 13.25 1.58
CA ASN A 120 -9.38 14.19 0.64
C ASN A 120 -8.88 13.54 -0.67
N PHE A 121 -8.85 12.20 -0.78
CA PHE A 121 -8.42 11.54 -2.01
C PHE A 121 -9.60 11.41 -2.99
N ASN A 122 -9.82 12.44 -3.79
CA ASN A 122 -10.93 12.56 -4.75
C ASN A 122 -10.65 11.84 -6.09
N VAL A 123 -10.25 10.56 -6.00
CA VAL A 123 -10.06 9.67 -7.16
C VAL A 123 -10.79 8.36 -6.87
N PRO A 124 -11.52 7.79 -7.85
CA PRO A 124 -12.12 6.49 -7.70
C PRO A 124 -11.07 5.43 -7.35
N MET A 125 -11.33 4.65 -6.32
CA MET A 125 -10.45 3.58 -5.85
C MET A 125 -11.10 2.22 -6.07
N PHE A 126 -10.29 1.23 -6.39
CA PHE A 126 -10.71 -0.15 -6.37
C PHE A 126 -10.79 -0.66 -4.93
N GLY A 127 -11.89 -1.32 -4.58
CA GLY A 127 -12.15 -1.80 -3.23
C GLY A 127 -12.82 -0.76 -2.32
N SER A 128 -12.91 -1.09 -1.05
CA SER A 128 -13.51 -0.21 -0.03
C SER A 128 -12.46 0.70 0.58
N ARG A 129 -12.71 2.01 0.50
CA ARG A 129 -11.83 3.04 1.09
C ARG A 129 -11.66 2.86 2.60
N ASN A 130 -12.72 2.49 3.31
CA ASN A 130 -12.72 2.31 4.76
C ASN A 130 -11.94 1.07 5.21
N MET A 131 -11.79 0.07 4.32
CA MET A 131 -11.05 -1.14 4.63
C MET A 131 -9.54 -0.91 4.76
N LEU A 132 -9.01 0.22 4.27
CA LEU A 132 -7.61 0.56 4.43
C LEU A 132 -7.23 0.74 5.90
N ARG A 133 -8.14 1.29 6.72
CA ARG A 133 -7.93 1.50 8.15
C ARG A 133 -7.80 0.19 8.93
N MET A 134 -8.45 -0.87 8.47
CA MET A 134 -8.43 -2.16 9.15
C MET A 134 -7.07 -2.88 9.11
N GLU A 135 -6.11 -2.40 8.32
CA GLU A 135 -4.72 -2.87 8.39
C GLU A 135 -3.95 -2.29 9.58
N GLU A 136 -4.44 -1.21 10.20
CA GLU A 136 -3.80 -0.58 11.34
C GLU A 136 -4.10 -1.36 12.64
N ARG A 137 -3.05 -1.76 13.35
CA ARG A 137 -3.15 -2.61 14.56
C ARG A 137 -3.65 -1.87 15.79
N THR A 138 -3.80 -0.56 15.70
CA THR A 138 -4.25 0.33 16.76
C THR A 138 -5.74 0.64 16.69
N GLU A 139 -6.42 0.12 15.69
CA GLU A 139 -7.87 0.33 15.50
C GLU A 139 -8.67 -0.76 16.24
N ASP A 140 -9.78 -0.36 16.85
CA ASP A 140 -10.67 -1.28 17.59
C ASP A 140 -11.28 -2.37 16.69
N GLN A 141 -11.41 -2.09 15.39
CA GLN A 141 -11.93 -3.01 14.37
C GLN A 141 -10.86 -3.27 13.32
N ASP A 142 -9.76 -3.87 13.77
CA ASP A 142 -8.62 -4.21 12.94
C ASP A 142 -8.84 -5.50 12.13
N TYR A 143 -7.80 -5.98 11.49
CA TYR A 143 -7.81 -7.20 10.70
C TYR A 143 -8.17 -8.45 11.55
N TYR A 144 -7.71 -8.52 12.79
CA TYR A 144 -8.02 -9.65 13.68
C TYR A 144 -9.50 -9.65 14.09
N TRP A 145 -10.07 -8.47 14.33
CA TRP A 145 -11.50 -8.33 14.55
C TRP A 145 -12.34 -8.87 13.38
N ILE A 146 -11.91 -8.62 12.12
CA ILE A 146 -12.60 -9.18 10.94
C ILE A 146 -12.50 -10.69 10.91
N LEU A 147 -11.31 -11.27 11.19
CA LEU A 147 -11.11 -12.70 11.21
C LEU A 147 -11.99 -13.37 12.28
N ASP A 148 -12.06 -12.77 13.46
CA ASP A 148 -12.97 -13.23 14.53
C ASP A 148 -14.43 -13.24 14.09
N LYS A 149 -14.91 -12.14 13.52
CA LYS A 149 -16.29 -12.04 12.99
C LYS A 149 -16.58 -13.01 11.86
N ALA A 150 -15.58 -13.35 11.07
CA ALA A 150 -15.70 -14.35 10.00
C ALA A 150 -15.57 -15.79 10.49
N GLY A 151 -15.25 -16.03 11.77
CA GLY A 151 -14.98 -17.36 12.32
C GLY A 151 -13.74 -18.02 11.71
N LEU A 152 -12.78 -17.21 11.24
CA LEU A 152 -11.54 -17.70 10.66
C LEU A 152 -10.44 -17.77 11.72
N PRO A 153 -9.59 -18.81 11.70
CA PRO A 153 -8.50 -18.94 12.67
C PRO A 153 -7.44 -17.85 12.43
N TYR A 154 -6.92 -17.31 13.50
CA TYR A 154 -5.79 -16.37 13.50
C TYR A 154 -4.89 -16.65 14.71
N PRO A 155 -3.62 -16.21 14.70
CA PRO A 155 -2.72 -16.40 15.83
C PRO A 155 -3.27 -15.71 17.09
N GLU A 156 -3.27 -16.43 18.20
CA GLU A 156 -3.65 -15.88 19.50
C GLU A 156 -2.63 -14.81 19.94
N ALA A 157 -3.13 -13.70 20.48
CA ALA A 157 -2.28 -12.65 21.03
C ALA A 157 -1.89 -13.01 22.47
N ILE A 158 -0.59 -12.96 22.77
CA ILE A 158 -0.07 -13.08 24.13
C ILE A 158 0.20 -11.66 24.62
N GLU A 159 -0.58 -11.21 25.60
CA GLU A 159 -0.51 -9.85 26.12
C GLU A 159 0.65 -9.68 27.11
N ASP A 160 0.86 -10.66 27.99
CA ASP A 160 1.97 -10.65 28.94
C ASP A 160 3.14 -11.52 28.43
N PRO A 161 4.32 -10.95 28.20
CA PRO A 161 5.49 -11.74 27.78
C PRO A 161 5.86 -12.87 28.74
N GLN A 162 5.44 -12.83 30.01
CA GLN A 162 5.66 -13.89 30.97
C GLN A 162 4.87 -15.18 30.64
N ASP A 163 3.82 -15.07 29.85
CA ASP A 163 2.97 -16.19 29.43
C ASP A 163 3.50 -16.89 28.15
N ILE A 164 4.68 -16.51 27.66
CA ILE A 164 5.29 -17.14 26.47
C ILE A 164 5.76 -18.55 26.83
N ASP A 165 5.06 -19.55 26.35
CA ASP A 165 5.34 -20.99 26.52
C ASP A 165 5.57 -21.74 25.19
N CYS A 166 5.47 -21.04 24.06
CA CYS A 166 5.63 -21.59 22.70
C CYS A 166 6.36 -20.60 21.79
N LEU A 167 6.66 -21.02 20.56
CA LEU A 167 7.28 -20.12 19.57
C LEU A 167 6.30 -19.04 19.14
N VAL A 168 6.65 -17.79 19.41
CA VAL A 168 5.87 -16.60 19.08
C VAL A 168 6.63 -15.62 18.19
N ILE A 169 5.91 -14.74 17.53
CA ILE A 169 6.44 -13.58 16.80
C ILE A 169 6.11 -12.33 17.60
N VAL A 170 7.14 -11.65 18.09
CA VAL A 170 7.01 -10.34 18.72
C VAL A 170 7.07 -9.28 17.62
N LYS A 171 6.04 -8.44 17.52
CA LYS A 171 5.93 -7.38 16.52
C LYS A 171 5.84 -6.03 17.22
N LEU A 172 6.60 -5.06 16.75
CA LEU A 172 6.47 -3.68 17.21
C LEU A 172 5.24 -3.02 16.60
N HIS A 173 4.54 -2.22 17.38
CA HIS A 173 3.40 -1.43 16.90
C HIS A 173 3.82 -0.36 15.90
N HIS A 174 4.97 0.28 16.12
CA HIS A 174 5.54 1.29 15.24
C HIS A 174 7.03 1.04 15.00
N ALA A 175 7.43 0.83 13.77
CA ALA A 175 8.85 0.87 13.39
C ALA A 175 9.24 2.33 13.10
N GLN A 176 9.96 2.98 13.98
CA GLN A 176 10.37 4.40 13.80
C GLN A 176 11.43 4.58 12.71
N LYS A 177 12.16 3.53 12.34
CA LYS A 177 13.21 3.60 11.31
C LYS A 177 12.80 2.89 10.02
N LYS A 178 12.99 3.56 8.90
CA LYS A 178 12.52 3.21 7.53
C LYS A 178 13.00 1.87 6.95
N LEU A 179 13.84 1.09 7.62
CA LEU A 179 14.50 -0.10 7.06
C LEU A 179 14.41 -1.35 7.94
N GLU A 180 13.75 -1.30 9.07
CA GLU A 180 13.82 -2.38 10.04
C GLU A 180 12.55 -3.20 10.08
N ARG A 181 12.75 -4.49 9.97
CA ARG A 181 11.74 -5.48 10.32
C ARG A 181 11.59 -5.46 11.83
N GLY A 182 10.67 -4.65 12.34
CA GLY A 182 10.38 -4.54 13.77
C GLY A 182 9.70 -5.80 14.31
N PHE A 183 10.33 -6.96 14.12
CA PHE A 183 9.87 -8.22 14.70
C PHE A 183 11.03 -9.15 14.98
N PHE A 184 10.85 -10.00 16.00
CA PHE A 184 11.70 -11.14 16.28
C PHE A 184 10.87 -12.32 16.78
N THR A 185 11.46 -13.49 16.83
CA THR A 185 10.81 -14.70 17.38
C THR A 185 11.44 -15.07 18.72
N CYS A 186 10.65 -15.58 19.64
CA CYS A 186 11.12 -16.18 20.90
C CYS A 186 10.18 -17.31 21.31
N ALA A 187 10.66 -18.19 22.18
CA ALA A 187 9.92 -19.34 22.69
C ALA A 187 9.82 -19.35 24.22
N SER A 188 10.37 -18.35 24.90
CA SER A 188 10.26 -18.18 26.35
C SER A 188 10.41 -16.70 26.73
N TYR A 189 10.02 -16.38 27.95
CA TYR A 189 10.21 -15.04 28.51
C TYR A 189 11.69 -14.61 28.56
N GLU A 190 12.60 -15.53 28.90
CA GLU A 190 14.05 -15.27 28.96
C GLU A 190 14.59 -14.85 27.59
N GLU A 191 14.20 -15.58 26.52
CA GLU A 191 14.58 -15.24 25.15
C GLU A 191 13.97 -13.88 24.72
N TYR A 192 12.74 -13.61 25.13
CA TYR A 192 12.09 -12.31 24.87
C TYR A 192 12.91 -11.17 25.48
N VAL A 193 13.29 -11.29 26.76
CA VAL A 193 14.07 -10.27 27.48
C VAL A 193 15.44 -10.07 26.83
N GLU A 194 16.15 -11.16 26.51
CA GLU A 194 17.50 -11.11 25.92
C GLU A 194 17.45 -10.39 24.56
N LYS A 195 16.52 -10.80 23.68
CA LYS A 195 16.40 -10.24 22.33
C LYS A 195 15.92 -8.78 22.35
N SER A 196 14.96 -8.46 23.21
CA SER A 196 14.49 -7.09 23.40
C SER A 196 15.60 -6.16 23.89
N GLN A 197 16.38 -6.58 24.87
CA GLN A 197 17.52 -5.80 25.39
C GLN A 197 18.61 -5.60 24.33
N THR A 198 18.85 -6.60 23.49
CA THR A 198 19.80 -6.50 22.38
C THR A 198 19.36 -5.44 21.38
N LEU A 199 18.10 -5.48 20.95
CA LEU A 199 17.53 -4.52 20.00
C LEU A 199 17.49 -3.09 20.56
N LEU A 200 17.22 -2.94 21.86
CA LEU A 200 17.31 -1.65 22.56
C LEU A 200 18.74 -1.09 22.57
N LYS A 201 19.75 -1.94 22.87
CA LYS A 201 21.17 -1.52 22.86
C LYS A 201 21.66 -1.13 21.47
N GLU A 202 21.19 -1.81 20.45
CA GLU A 202 21.47 -1.50 19.04
C GLU A 202 20.72 -0.27 18.53
N GLY A 203 19.78 0.27 19.30
CA GLY A 203 18.91 1.38 18.92
C GLY A 203 17.97 1.03 17.78
N THR A 204 17.65 -0.26 17.64
CA THR A 204 16.69 -0.77 16.64
C THR A 204 15.27 -0.55 17.10
N ILE A 205 15.02 -0.57 18.39
CA ILE A 205 13.73 -0.29 19.02
C ILE A 205 13.90 0.76 20.13
N ASP A 206 12.84 1.48 20.43
CA ASP A 206 12.75 2.39 21.57
C ASP A 206 12.05 1.70 22.76
N GLN A 207 12.20 2.29 23.97
CA GLN A 207 11.55 1.78 25.19
C GLN A 207 10.04 1.91 25.12
#